data_c39b52e9e9afb3cdef0613c9da41e541
#
_entry.id   c39b52e9e9afb3cdef0613c9da41e541
#
_cell.length_a   1.000
_cell.length_b   1.000
_cell.length_c   1.000
_cell.angle_alpha   90.00
_cell.angle_beta   90.00
_cell.angle_gamma   90.00
#
_symmetry.space_group_name_H-M   'P 1'
#
loop_
_entity.id
_entity.type
_entity.pdbx_description
1 polymer ?
#
loop_
_entity_poly.entity_id
_entity_poly.type
_entity_poly.pdbx_seq_one_letter_code
_entity_poly.pdbx_strand_id
1 'polypeptide(L)'
;MFLLISRRLPGNRMGMDFFAAGNLLLALAYILQLVEGGPAWSVMSVVNHTLTLAAPIAYWLGAMRFFGRQVRLWRSLIIFSVAYGIAQCLVQWSAGPTARYAMLAAMASVLFFVMTITVIYGVRTFAKDLYGEMFFFALLIGGICILNALKFLKIVDGGLDALHMDSRFQMIFYIYMSTLATIVPPSIVWLVLRRLTDSLRNMAARDPMTDLLNRRGLLDALTQSFNSRNAGPARLLLLDVDHFKRINDTYGHQAGDEVICQVADILRSTVRRDDLTGRIGGEEFVAVFLEADGDRVIHLAERLRASVESQAIKVAGSGNVLRCTVTIGISPPFHGAHDLEDALRQADAALYRGKAAGRNRIESAEVFDSVSVEDPKAAIV
;
A
#
# COMPACT_ATOMS: atom_id res chain seq x y z
N MET A 1 20.14 -3.14 13.45
CA MET A 1 18.69 -3.28 13.21
C MET A 1 18.37 -3.67 11.76
N PHE A 2 18.70 -2.87 10.73
CA PHE A 2 18.42 -3.19 9.31
C PHE A 2 18.94 -4.55 8.85
N LEU A 3 20.17 -4.90 9.20
CA LEU A 3 20.76 -6.21 8.84
C LEU A 3 20.04 -7.39 9.51
N LEU A 4 19.58 -7.23 10.75
CA LEU A 4 18.84 -8.27 11.45
C LEU A 4 17.47 -8.50 10.81
N ILE A 5 16.78 -7.43 10.44
CA ILE A 5 15.49 -7.50 9.74
C ILE A 5 15.68 -8.11 8.34
N SER A 6 16.68 -7.66 7.59
CA SER A 6 16.99 -8.18 6.25
C SER A 6 17.28 -9.68 6.22
N ARG A 7 17.95 -10.22 7.27
CA ARG A 7 18.24 -11.67 7.36
C ARG A 7 17.00 -12.53 7.64
N ARG A 8 15.98 -11.97 8.27
CA ARG A 8 14.73 -12.68 8.61
C ARG A 8 13.64 -12.57 7.54
N LEU A 9 13.82 -11.74 6.52
CA LEU A 9 12.89 -11.61 5.41
C LEU A 9 13.26 -12.57 4.28
N PRO A 10 12.56 -13.70 4.10
CA PRO A 10 12.77 -14.59 2.96
C PRO A 10 12.24 -13.90 1.69
N GLY A 11 13.02 -13.89 0.62
CA GLY A 11 12.61 -13.36 -0.68
C GLY A 11 13.01 -11.90 -0.92
N ASN A 12 12.04 -11.03 -1.18
CA ASN A 12 12.30 -9.63 -1.50
C ASN A 12 12.62 -8.81 -0.24
N ARG A 13 13.90 -8.55 0.00
CA ARG A 13 14.40 -7.82 1.19
C ARG A 13 14.03 -6.35 1.24
N MET A 14 13.16 -5.87 0.33
CA MET A 14 12.65 -4.48 0.24
C MET A 14 13.73 -3.40 0.39
N GLY A 15 14.99 -3.70 0.00
CA GLY A 15 16.10 -2.76 0.08
C GLY A 15 16.73 -2.58 1.47
N MET A 16 16.35 -3.36 2.49
CA MET A 16 16.86 -3.20 3.86
C MET A 16 18.37 -3.43 3.99
N ASP A 17 18.94 -4.32 3.17
CA ASP A 17 20.38 -4.55 3.06
C ASP A 17 21.12 -3.33 2.48
N PHE A 18 20.51 -2.61 1.54
CA PHE A 18 21.02 -1.39 0.96
C PHE A 18 21.00 -0.23 1.98
N PHE A 19 19.90 -0.06 2.71
CA PHE A 19 19.79 0.93 3.80
C PHE A 19 20.79 0.62 4.93
N ALA A 20 21.00 -0.67 5.26
CA ALA A 20 22.01 -1.08 6.23
C ALA A 20 23.43 -0.69 5.78
N ALA A 21 23.76 -0.98 4.51
CA ALA A 21 25.04 -0.61 3.93
C ALA A 21 25.24 0.92 3.95
N GLY A 22 24.23 1.70 3.56
CA GLY A 22 24.28 3.16 3.58
C GLY A 22 24.56 3.73 4.98
N ASN A 23 23.88 3.20 6.01
CA ASN A 23 24.13 3.64 7.40
C ASN A 23 25.56 3.29 7.87
N LEU A 24 26.07 2.10 7.52
CA LEU A 24 27.43 1.70 7.88
C LEU A 24 28.49 2.57 7.18
N LEU A 25 28.30 2.85 5.88
CA LEU A 25 29.19 3.73 5.11
C LEU A 25 29.19 5.15 5.69
N LEU A 26 28.03 5.67 6.04
CA LEU A 26 27.90 7.02 6.62
C LEU A 26 28.55 7.09 8.02
N ALA A 27 28.31 6.09 8.86
CA ALA A 27 28.93 6.01 10.20
C ALA A 27 30.45 5.94 10.10
N LEU A 28 30.98 5.15 9.17
CA LEU A 28 32.42 5.06 8.95
C LEU A 28 32.99 6.38 8.44
N ALA A 29 32.29 7.06 7.52
CA ALA A 29 32.70 8.39 7.04
C ALA A 29 32.80 9.39 8.18
N TYR A 30 31.83 9.44 9.09
CA TYR A 30 31.87 10.35 10.25
C TYR A 30 33.00 9.99 11.23
N ILE A 31 33.26 8.72 11.48
CA ILE A 31 34.40 8.29 12.33
C ILE A 31 35.72 8.75 11.71
N LEU A 32 35.90 8.53 10.41
CA LEU A 32 37.10 8.98 9.70
C LEU A 32 37.25 10.51 9.73
N GLN A 33 36.15 11.24 9.60
CA GLN A 33 36.15 12.70 9.68
C GLN A 33 36.61 13.22 11.05
N LEU A 34 36.25 12.53 12.14
CA LEU A 34 36.69 12.90 13.48
C LEU A 34 38.21 12.67 13.68
N VAL A 35 38.78 11.68 13.00
CA VAL A 35 40.19 11.32 13.10
C VAL A 35 41.08 12.20 12.18
N GLU A 36 40.52 12.73 11.09
CA GLU A 36 41.24 13.42 10.04
C GLU A 36 41.80 14.80 10.48
N GLY A 37 41.20 15.48 11.44
CA GLY A 37 41.73 16.64 12.16
C GLY A 37 41.89 17.94 11.35
N GLY A 38 41.66 17.98 10.02
CA GLY A 38 41.77 19.19 9.24
C GLY A 38 41.64 19.04 7.72
N PRO A 39 41.57 20.12 6.94
CA PRO A 39 41.32 20.09 5.50
C PRO A 39 42.50 19.67 4.62
N ALA A 40 43.60 19.23 5.23
CA ALA A 40 44.78 18.78 4.50
C ALA A 40 44.52 17.56 3.63
N TRP A 41 45.18 17.47 2.48
CA TRP A 41 45.08 16.32 1.61
C TRP A 41 45.74 15.10 2.26
N SER A 42 44.99 14.01 2.35
CA SER A 42 45.45 12.73 2.84
C SER A 42 44.69 11.60 2.13
N VAL A 43 45.22 10.38 2.16
CA VAL A 43 44.48 9.19 1.70
C VAL A 43 43.21 9.01 2.51
N MET A 44 43.23 9.32 3.81
CA MET A 44 42.08 9.31 4.70
C MET A 44 40.97 10.22 4.21
N SER A 45 41.32 11.47 3.79
CA SER A 45 40.38 12.45 3.21
C SER A 45 39.71 11.94 1.94
N VAL A 46 40.44 11.27 1.05
CA VAL A 46 39.91 10.68 -0.17
C VAL A 46 38.88 9.55 0.18
N VAL A 47 39.26 8.69 1.12
CA VAL A 47 38.39 7.61 1.60
C VAL A 47 37.13 8.17 2.26
N ASN A 48 37.29 9.16 3.14
CA ASN A 48 36.19 9.82 3.85
C ASN A 48 35.16 10.42 2.87
N HIS A 49 35.60 11.25 1.93
CA HIS A 49 34.72 11.86 0.94
C HIS A 49 34.03 10.83 0.04
N THR A 50 34.75 9.74 -0.32
CA THR A 50 34.17 8.65 -1.10
C THR A 50 33.06 7.92 -0.33
N LEU A 51 33.29 7.62 0.96
CA LEU A 51 32.27 6.99 1.80
C LEU A 51 31.06 7.90 2.03
N THR A 52 31.31 9.21 2.21
CA THR A 52 30.25 10.21 2.39
C THR A 52 29.28 10.24 1.21
N LEU A 53 29.76 10.06 -0.03
CA LEU A 53 28.91 9.99 -1.22
C LEU A 53 28.40 8.57 -1.53
N ALA A 54 29.13 7.53 -1.14
CA ALA A 54 28.69 6.16 -1.33
C ALA A 54 27.43 5.83 -0.49
N ALA A 55 27.28 6.45 0.69
CA ALA A 55 26.11 6.26 1.54
C ALA A 55 24.78 6.72 0.87
N PRO A 56 24.64 7.95 0.34
CA PRO A 56 23.45 8.37 -0.43
C PRO A 56 23.16 7.47 -1.63
N ILE A 57 24.20 6.94 -2.32
CA ILE A 57 24.00 5.98 -3.41
C ILE A 57 23.38 4.69 -2.91
N ALA A 58 23.86 4.16 -1.78
CA ALA A 58 23.27 2.97 -1.18
C ALA A 58 21.79 3.22 -0.78
N TYR A 59 21.46 4.39 -0.22
CA TYR A 59 20.08 4.76 0.08
C TYR A 59 19.24 4.89 -1.18
N TRP A 60 19.74 5.52 -2.24
CA TRP A 60 19.04 5.63 -3.51
C TRP A 60 18.75 4.24 -4.14
N LEU A 61 19.74 3.36 -4.17
CA LEU A 61 19.59 1.99 -4.65
C LEU A 61 18.59 1.20 -3.77
N GLY A 62 18.61 1.45 -2.45
CA GLY A 62 17.63 0.90 -1.50
C GLY A 62 16.20 1.34 -1.81
N ALA A 63 16.00 2.63 -2.09
CA ALA A 63 14.72 3.17 -2.52
C ALA A 63 14.26 2.56 -3.85
N MET A 64 15.15 2.41 -4.85
CA MET A 64 14.84 1.72 -6.11
C MET A 64 14.40 0.27 -5.88
N ARG A 65 15.08 -0.45 -4.98
CA ARG A 65 14.73 -1.81 -4.60
C ARG A 65 13.38 -1.89 -3.88
N PHE A 66 13.10 -0.93 -3.01
CA PHE A 66 11.80 -0.78 -2.34
C PHE A 66 10.65 -0.60 -3.36
N PHE A 67 10.89 0.15 -4.43
CA PHE A 67 9.96 0.29 -5.56
C PHE A 67 10.01 -0.87 -6.58
N GLY A 68 10.54 -2.03 -6.19
CA GLY A 68 10.50 -3.25 -6.99
C GLY A 68 11.53 -3.34 -8.13
N ARG A 69 12.43 -2.37 -8.27
CA ARG A 69 13.47 -2.42 -9.32
C ARG A 69 14.62 -3.34 -8.92
N GLN A 70 15.11 -4.14 -9.86
CA GLN A 70 16.27 -4.99 -9.66
C GLN A 70 17.56 -4.16 -9.83
N VAL A 71 18.32 -4.01 -8.74
CA VAL A 71 19.59 -3.28 -8.71
C VAL A 71 20.67 -4.09 -8.00
N ARG A 72 21.96 -3.89 -8.39
CA ARG A 72 23.11 -4.58 -7.81
C ARG A 72 23.93 -3.60 -6.95
N LEU A 73 23.84 -3.73 -5.63
CA LEU A 73 24.49 -2.84 -4.67
C LEU A 73 26.01 -2.73 -4.90
N TRP A 74 26.72 -3.84 -4.74
CA TRP A 74 28.17 -3.85 -4.70
C TRP A 74 28.80 -3.37 -6.01
N ARG A 75 28.26 -3.79 -7.15
CA ARG A 75 28.76 -3.35 -8.46
C ARG A 75 28.64 -1.83 -8.63
N SER A 76 27.51 -1.26 -8.30
CA SER A 76 27.29 0.19 -8.39
C SER A 76 28.16 0.98 -7.44
N LEU A 77 28.32 0.52 -6.19
CA LEU A 77 29.16 1.17 -5.19
C LEU A 77 30.64 1.13 -5.57
N ILE A 78 31.16 -0.03 -6.04
CA ILE A 78 32.55 -0.16 -6.43
C ILE A 78 32.86 0.75 -7.63
N ILE A 79 32.05 0.72 -8.67
CA ILE A 79 32.24 1.56 -9.86
C ILE A 79 32.28 3.04 -9.45
N PHE A 80 31.29 3.47 -8.66
CA PHE A 80 31.23 4.86 -8.19
C PHE A 80 32.44 5.22 -7.33
N SER A 81 32.81 4.38 -6.34
CA SER A 81 33.89 4.66 -5.41
C SER A 81 35.23 4.80 -6.14
N VAL A 82 35.50 3.94 -7.11
CA VAL A 82 36.73 4.02 -7.92
C VAL A 82 36.73 5.26 -8.78
N ALA A 83 35.63 5.53 -9.52
CA ALA A 83 35.54 6.70 -10.39
C ALA A 83 35.64 8.03 -9.61
N TYR A 84 34.92 8.13 -8.48
CA TYR A 84 34.94 9.32 -7.65
C TYR A 84 36.27 9.49 -6.93
N GLY A 85 36.90 8.40 -6.45
CA GLY A 85 38.24 8.42 -5.86
C GLY A 85 39.31 8.99 -6.84
N ILE A 86 39.29 8.52 -8.10
CA ILE A 86 40.17 9.04 -9.15
C ILE A 86 39.88 10.52 -9.41
N ALA A 87 38.62 10.90 -9.56
CA ALA A 87 38.21 12.27 -9.82
C ALA A 87 38.65 13.22 -8.71
N GLN A 88 38.57 12.84 -7.44
CA GLN A 88 39.06 13.63 -6.31
C GLN A 88 40.57 13.90 -6.40
N CYS A 89 41.38 12.88 -6.74
CA CYS A 89 42.80 13.01 -6.86
C CYS A 89 43.15 13.95 -8.02
N LEU A 90 42.48 13.82 -9.16
CA LEU A 90 42.67 14.69 -10.32
C LEU A 90 42.31 16.15 -10.01
N VAL A 91 41.17 16.38 -9.37
CA VAL A 91 40.70 17.74 -8.99
C VAL A 91 41.62 18.33 -7.93
N GLN A 92 42.07 17.56 -6.94
CA GLN A 92 43.03 18.02 -5.94
C GLN A 92 44.34 18.48 -6.58
N TRP A 93 44.84 17.71 -7.55
CA TRP A 93 46.11 18.03 -8.24
C TRP A 93 45.99 19.23 -9.18
N SER A 94 44.85 19.36 -9.91
CA SER A 94 44.67 20.41 -10.92
C SER A 94 44.12 21.73 -10.38
N ALA A 95 43.23 21.69 -9.37
CA ALA A 95 42.48 22.87 -8.90
C ALA A 95 42.51 23.07 -7.37
N GLY A 96 43.18 22.16 -6.63
CA GLY A 96 43.41 22.29 -5.20
C GLY A 96 42.25 21.86 -4.30
N PRO A 97 42.42 22.07 -2.97
CA PRO A 97 41.46 21.55 -1.96
C PRO A 97 40.08 22.20 -2.05
N THR A 98 40.00 23.50 -2.33
CA THR A 98 38.72 24.23 -2.46
C THR A 98 37.83 23.60 -3.52
N ALA A 99 38.38 23.29 -4.70
CA ALA A 99 37.66 22.67 -5.80
C ALA A 99 37.19 21.23 -5.44
N ARG A 100 38.02 20.49 -4.69
CA ARG A 100 37.65 19.13 -4.21
C ARG A 100 36.46 19.18 -3.27
N TYR A 101 36.42 20.09 -2.29
CA TYR A 101 35.29 20.26 -1.38
C TYR A 101 34.03 20.78 -2.11
N ALA A 102 34.20 21.68 -3.08
CA ALA A 102 33.12 22.14 -3.94
C ALA A 102 32.53 20.97 -4.75
N MET A 103 33.39 20.12 -5.35
CA MET A 103 32.98 18.92 -6.06
C MET A 103 32.20 17.97 -5.15
N LEU A 104 32.60 17.75 -3.89
CA LEU A 104 31.88 16.94 -2.92
C LEU A 104 30.44 17.47 -2.70
N ALA A 105 30.33 18.78 -2.46
CA ALA A 105 29.03 19.40 -2.22
C ALA A 105 28.12 19.37 -3.47
N ALA A 106 28.68 19.61 -4.66
CA ALA A 106 27.95 19.53 -5.92
C ALA A 106 27.45 18.13 -6.19
N MET A 107 28.31 17.11 -6.06
CA MET A 107 27.92 15.71 -6.27
C MET A 107 26.89 15.25 -5.25
N ALA A 108 27.01 15.64 -3.98
CA ALA A 108 25.98 15.36 -2.96
C ALA A 108 24.64 15.98 -3.35
N SER A 109 24.63 17.25 -3.78
CA SER A 109 23.40 17.91 -4.23
C SER A 109 22.73 17.16 -5.39
N VAL A 110 23.49 16.78 -6.42
CA VAL A 110 22.98 16.03 -7.57
C VAL A 110 22.41 14.67 -7.13
N LEU A 111 23.12 13.93 -6.27
CA LEU A 111 22.64 12.63 -5.77
C LEU A 111 21.33 12.76 -4.99
N PHE A 112 21.22 13.74 -4.10
CA PHE A 112 19.98 13.96 -3.35
C PHE A 112 18.86 14.47 -4.24
N PHE A 113 19.15 15.25 -5.27
CA PHE A 113 18.16 15.63 -6.28
C PHE A 113 17.60 14.41 -7.02
N VAL A 114 18.46 13.54 -7.54
CA VAL A 114 18.07 12.30 -8.23
C VAL A 114 17.24 11.40 -7.27
N MET A 115 17.64 11.33 -6.00
CA MET A 115 16.90 10.56 -5.00
C MET A 115 15.51 11.15 -4.73
N THR A 116 15.38 12.48 -4.62
CA THR A 116 14.09 13.19 -4.48
C THR A 116 13.15 12.87 -5.64
N ILE A 117 13.65 13.00 -6.88
CA ILE A 117 12.87 12.66 -8.08
C ILE A 117 12.47 11.18 -8.09
N THR A 118 13.38 10.28 -7.70
CA THR A 118 13.10 8.84 -7.62
C THR A 118 11.98 8.54 -6.62
N VAL A 119 11.98 9.18 -5.46
CA VAL A 119 10.92 9.02 -4.44
C VAL A 119 9.59 9.55 -4.97
N ILE A 120 9.54 10.77 -5.53
CA ILE A 120 8.31 11.36 -6.08
C ILE A 120 7.73 10.48 -7.21
N TYR A 121 8.59 9.98 -8.11
CA TYR A 121 8.15 9.13 -9.21
C TYR A 121 7.68 7.74 -8.73
N GLY A 122 8.41 7.17 -7.78
CA GLY A 122 8.08 5.87 -7.18
C GLY A 122 6.71 5.85 -6.49
N VAL A 123 6.35 6.95 -5.82
CA VAL A 123 5.04 7.13 -5.20
C VAL A 123 3.91 7.08 -6.23
N ARG A 124 4.05 7.83 -7.31
CA ARG A 124 3.02 7.93 -8.35
C ARG A 124 2.76 6.61 -9.05
N THR A 125 3.77 5.76 -9.16
CA THR A 125 3.71 4.52 -9.96
C THR A 125 3.49 3.26 -9.12
N PHE A 126 4.03 3.21 -7.88
CA PHE A 126 4.13 1.95 -7.15
C PHE A 126 3.55 1.97 -5.72
N ALA A 127 3.48 3.12 -5.09
CA ALA A 127 3.13 3.24 -3.67
C ALA A 127 2.12 4.38 -3.43
N LYS A 128 1.00 4.36 -4.15
CA LYS A 128 -0.06 5.39 -4.05
C LYS A 128 -0.69 5.45 -2.65
N ASP A 129 -0.71 4.33 -1.95
CA ASP A 129 -1.16 4.15 -0.57
C ASP A 129 -0.25 4.82 0.48
N LEU A 130 1.00 5.15 0.10
CA LEU A 130 2.01 5.77 0.95
C LEU A 130 2.33 7.22 0.55
N TYR A 131 1.38 7.89 -0.12
CA TYR A 131 1.63 9.23 -0.70
C TYR A 131 2.10 10.26 0.35
N GLY A 132 1.45 10.30 1.52
CA GLY A 132 1.77 11.26 2.57
C GLY A 132 3.17 11.06 3.15
N GLU A 133 3.51 9.83 3.48
CA GLU A 133 4.81 9.47 4.06
C GLU A 133 5.95 9.71 3.07
N MET A 134 5.74 9.34 1.81
CA MET A 134 6.75 9.54 0.77
C MET A 134 6.92 11.01 0.40
N PHE A 135 5.86 11.81 0.43
CA PHE A 135 5.96 13.26 0.26
C PHE A 135 6.82 13.89 1.36
N PHE A 136 6.62 13.47 2.62
CA PHE A 136 7.46 13.90 3.74
C PHE A 136 8.95 13.53 3.52
N PHE A 137 9.25 12.31 3.05
CA PHE A 137 10.61 11.91 2.71
C PHE A 137 11.19 12.75 1.56
N ALA A 138 10.40 13.00 0.51
CA ALA A 138 10.83 13.83 -0.60
C ALA A 138 11.17 15.24 -0.15
N LEU A 139 10.41 15.82 0.78
CA LEU A 139 10.67 17.12 1.39
C LEU A 139 11.99 17.13 2.17
N LEU A 140 12.22 16.11 3.02
CA LEU A 140 13.45 15.99 3.79
C LEU A 140 14.69 15.81 2.89
N ILE A 141 14.59 14.96 1.87
CA ILE A 141 15.70 14.74 0.92
C ILE A 141 15.93 15.99 0.05
N GLY A 142 14.87 16.67 -0.36
CA GLY A 142 14.94 17.94 -1.07
C GLY A 142 15.63 19.03 -0.26
N GLY A 143 15.37 19.10 1.03
CA GLY A 143 16.03 20.05 1.94
C GLY A 143 17.54 19.87 2.01
N ILE A 144 18.02 18.61 2.14
CA ILE A 144 19.48 18.35 2.13
C ILE A 144 20.10 18.59 0.75
N CYS A 145 19.36 18.37 -0.33
CA CYS A 145 19.78 18.74 -1.68
C CYS A 145 20.06 20.24 -1.76
N ILE A 146 19.13 21.09 -1.32
CA ILE A 146 19.27 22.55 -1.30
C ILE A 146 20.44 22.98 -0.43
N LEU A 147 20.59 22.41 0.76
CA LEU A 147 21.69 22.75 1.67
C LEU A 147 23.05 22.40 1.07
N ASN A 148 23.18 21.29 0.33
CA ASN A 148 24.43 20.96 -0.37
C ASN A 148 24.68 21.89 -1.57
N ALA A 149 23.65 22.32 -2.30
CA ALA A 149 23.79 23.32 -3.36
C ALA A 149 24.26 24.68 -2.81
N LEU A 150 23.67 25.11 -1.69
CA LEU A 150 24.12 26.35 -1.01
C LEU A 150 25.54 26.21 -0.46
N LYS A 151 25.91 25.05 0.06
CA LYS A 151 27.27 24.76 0.50
C LYS A 151 28.26 24.87 -0.66
N PHE A 152 27.93 24.31 -1.82
CA PHE A 152 28.72 24.44 -3.02
C PHE A 152 28.96 25.93 -3.41
N LEU A 153 27.89 26.72 -3.48
CA LEU A 153 27.98 28.15 -3.81
C LEU A 153 28.86 28.91 -2.82
N LYS A 154 28.71 28.66 -1.52
CA LYS A 154 29.52 29.27 -0.47
C LYS A 154 31.01 28.94 -0.59
N ILE A 155 31.34 27.69 -0.95
CA ILE A 155 32.74 27.27 -1.14
C ILE A 155 33.31 27.93 -2.38
N VAL A 156 32.57 28.09 -3.45
CA VAL A 156 33.02 28.75 -4.67
C VAL A 156 33.25 30.24 -4.42
N ASP A 157 32.41 30.90 -3.64
CA ASP A 157 32.49 32.34 -3.35
C ASP A 157 33.53 32.67 -2.25
N GLY A 158 33.49 31.95 -1.13
CA GLY A 158 34.29 32.24 0.08
C GLY A 158 35.40 31.22 0.40
N GLY A 159 35.66 30.27 -0.52
CA GLY A 159 36.71 29.26 -0.29
C GLY A 159 36.41 28.33 0.89
N LEU A 160 37.46 27.76 1.50
CA LEU A 160 37.34 26.86 2.64
C LEU A 160 36.94 27.56 3.93
N ASP A 161 37.10 28.89 4.01
CA ASP A 161 36.64 29.67 5.18
C ASP A 161 35.15 29.62 5.38
N ALA A 162 34.37 29.36 4.31
CA ALA A 162 32.93 29.12 4.37
C ALA A 162 32.56 27.86 5.15
N LEU A 163 33.49 26.96 5.44
CA LEU A 163 33.30 25.71 6.15
C LEU A 163 33.59 25.79 7.66
N HIS A 164 33.94 26.96 8.19
CA HIS A 164 34.19 27.13 9.61
C HIS A 164 32.92 26.83 10.43
N MET A 165 33.07 26.08 11.54
CA MET A 165 31.97 25.63 12.41
C MET A 165 31.19 26.79 13.05
N ASP A 166 31.81 27.96 13.19
CA ASP A 166 31.20 29.16 13.78
C ASP A 166 30.19 29.86 12.82
N SER A 167 30.11 29.41 11.56
CA SER A 167 29.14 29.97 10.62
C SER A 167 27.73 29.45 10.92
N ARG A 168 26.73 30.34 10.96
CA ARG A 168 25.30 29.98 11.11
C ARG A 168 24.85 28.93 10.09
N PHE A 169 25.38 29.01 8.88
CA PHE A 169 25.06 28.05 7.82
C PHE A 169 25.52 26.63 8.18
N GLN A 170 26.75 26.50 8.67
CA GLN A 170 27.35 25.21 9.02
C GLN A 170 26.58 24.57 10.20
N MET A 171 26.21 25.39 11.18
CA MET A 171 25.36 24.93 12.31
C MET A 171 24.00 24.39 11.83
N ILE A 172 23.31 25.13 10.94
CA ILE A 172 22.03 24.69 10.35
C ILE A 172 22.22 23.39 9.57
N PHE A 173 23.31 23.31 8.78
CA PHE A 173 23.62 22.10 7.99
C PHE A 173 23.79 20.87 8.89
N TYR A 174 24.56 20.97 9.98
CA TYR A 174 24.78 19.85 10.89
C TYR A 174 23.52 19.49 11.70
N ILE A 175 22.74 20.47 12.15
CA ILE A 175 21.45 20.21 12.82
C ILE A 175 20.52 19.44 11.87
N TYR A 176 20.44 19.87 10.62
CA TYR A 176 19.62 19.21 9.62
C TYR A 176 20.09 17.77 9.35
N MET A 177 21.39 17.57 9.19
CA MET A 177 21.97 16.24 9.00
C MET A 177 21.73 15.31 10.19
N SER A 178 21.88 15.81 11.43
CA SER A 178 21.60 15.05 12.65
C SER A 178 20.12 14.66 12.74
N THR A 179 19.24 15.57 12.38
CA THR A 179 17.78 15.32 12.33
C THR A 179 17.46 14.22 11.32
N LEU A 180 18.04 14.29 10.11
CA LEU A 180 17.88 13.24 9.10
C LEU A 180 18.39 11.88 9.59
N ALA A 181 19.59 11.85 10.17
CA ALA A 181 20.20 10.64 10.70
C ALA A 181 19.37 9.97 11.81
N THR A 182 18.61 10.78 12.56
CA THR A 182 17.74 10.29 13.65
C THR A 182 16.37 9.86 13.16
N ILE A 183 15.73 10.60 12.25
CA ILE A 183 14.35 10.37 11.85
C ILE A 183 14.25 9.34 10.71
N VAL A 184 15.11 9.39 9.70
CA VAL A 184 14.98 8.58 8.49
C VAL A 184 15.07 7.07 8.75
N PRO A 185 16.03 6.54 9.53
CA PRO A 185 16.15 5.11 9.74
C PRO A 185 14.92 4.45 10.38
N PRO A 186 14.38 4.94 11.51
CA PRO A 186 13.18 4.34 12.09
C PRO A 186 11.95 4.48 11.20
N SER A 187 11.83 5.59 10.45
CA SER A 187 10.72 5.79 9.52
C SER A 187 10.75 4.81 8.35
N ILE A 188 11.93 4.48 7.81
CA ILE A 188 12.08 3.43 6.78
C ILE A 188 11.66 2.07 7.34
N VAL A 189 12.06 1.73 8.56
CA VAL A 189 11.66 0.47 9.21
C VAL A 189 10.14 0.41 9.36
N TRP A 190 9.53 1.49 9.82
CA TRP A 190 8.08 1.57 9.97
C TRP A 190 7.35 1.36 8.63
N LEU A 191 7.81 2.00 7.54
CA LEU A 191 7.26 1.81 6.19
C LEU A 191 7.33 0.36 5.71
N VAL A 192 8.48 -0.29 5.93
CA VAL A 192 8.66 -1.69 5.53
C VAL A 192 7.76 -2.61 6.36
N LEU A 193 7.67 -2.38 7.68
CA LEU A 193 6.79 -3.16 8.55
C LEU A 193 5.32 -2.98 8.17
N ARG A 194 4.87 -1.75 7.91
CA ARG A 194 3.51 -1.48 7.43
C ARG A 194 3.21 -2.26 6.14
N ARG A 195 4.10 -2.18 5.16
CA ARG A 195 3.92 -2.89 3.89
C ARG A 195 3.92 -4.43 4.03
N LEU A 196 4.75 -4.97 4.93
CA LEU A 196 4.73 -6.40 5.26
C LEU A 196 3.42 -6.81 5.93
N THR A 197 2.92 -6.02 6.88
CA THR A 197 1.64 -6.27 7.55
C THR A 197 0.49 -6.24 6.55
N ASP A 198 0.47 -5.27 5.64
CA ASP A 198 -0.56 -5.19 4.60
C ASP A 198 -0.45 -6.37 3.62
N SER A 199 0.77 -6.80 3.27
CA SER A 199 0.98 -8.02 2.47
C SER A 199 0.48 -9.28 3.17
N LEU A 200 0.73 -9.43 4.49
CA LEU A 200 0.23 -10.56 5.28
C LEU A 200 -1.31 -10.55 5.38
N ARG A 201 -1.90 -9.38 5.61
CA ARG A 201 -3.37 -9.22 5.59
C ARG A 201 -3.96 -9.60 4.23
N ASN A 202 -3.30 -9.20 3.16
CA ASN A 202 -3.72 -9.54 1.79
C ASN A 202 -3.49 -11.01 1.42
N MET A 203 -2.63 -11.74 2.13
CA MET A 203 -2.46 -13.19 1.95
C MET A 203 -3.52 -14.02 2.69
N ALA A 204 -4.16 -13.46 3.71
CA ALA A 204 -5.30 -14.12 4.35
C ALA A 204 -6.44 -14.24 3.32
N ALA A 205 -6.99 -15.44 3.16
CA ALA A 205 -8.12 -15.69 2.26
C ALA A 205 -9.47 -15.41 2.93
N ARG A 206 -9.49 -15.21 4.24
CA ARG A 206 -10.69 -15.05 5.06
C ARG A 206 -10.70 -13.73 5.82
N ASP A 207 -11.91 -13.24 6.08
CA ASP A 207 -12.14 -12.10 6.95
C ASP A 207 -11.98 -12.53 8.41
N PRO A 208 -11.15 -11.84 9.23
CA PRO A 208 -10.83 -12.30 10.59
C PRO A 208 -12.00 -12.18 11.58
N MET A 209 -13.02 -11.37 11.29
CA MET A 209 -14.18 -11.19 12.15
C MET A 209 -15.24 -12.25 11.89
N THR A 210 -15.50 -12.55 10.62
CA THR A 210 -16.62 -13.41 10.21
C THR A 210 -16.17 -14.79 9.74
N ASP A 211 -14.89 -15.03 9.52
CA ASP A 211 -14.34 -16.25 8.90
C ASP A 211 -14.92 -16.58 7.51
N LEU A 212 -15.63 -15.64 6.89
CA LEU A 212 -16.04 -15.74 5.49
C LEU A 212 -14.85 -15.44 4.58
N LEU A 213 -14.92 -15.79 3.30
CA LEU A 213 -13.92 -15.41 2.34
C LEU A 213 -13.84 -13.86 2.24
N ASN A 214 -12.66 -13.30 2.21
CA ASN A 214 -12.51 -11.90 1.80
C ASN A 214 -12.53 -11.80 0.27
N ARG A 215 -12.48 -10.58 -0.28
CA ARG A 215 -12.54 -10.36 -1.73
C ARG A 215 -11.51 -11.20 -2.51
N ARG A 216 -10.30 -11.33 -2.00
CA ARG A 216 -9.24 -12.14 -2.62
C ARG A 216 -9.52 -13.62 -2.52
N GLY A 217 -9.86 -14.10 -1.33
CA GLY A 217 -10.22 -15.50 -1.11
C GLY A 217 -11.41 -15.93 -1.97
N LEU A 218 -12.39 -15.02 -2.17
CA LEU A 218 -13.52 -15.26 -3.07
C LEU A 218 -13.08 -15.43 -4.53
N LEU A 219 -12.20 -14.56 -5.03
CA LEU A 219 -11.64 -14.63 -6.38
C LEU A 219 -10.83 -15.92 -6.60
N ASP A 220 -9.98 -16.27 -5.62
CA ASP A 220 -9.15 -17.47 -5.67
C ASP A 220 -10.03 -18.75 -5.67
N ALA A 221 -11.04 -18.80 -4.80
CA ALA A 221 -11.99 -19.92 -4.71
C ALA A 221 -12.84 -20.06 -5.98
N LEU A 222 -13.29 -18.93 -6.54
CA LEU A 222 -14.05 -18.88 -7.79
C LEU A 222 -13.21 -19.40 -8.97
N THR A 223 -11.95 -18.95 -9.06
CA THR A 223 -11.02 -19.41 -10.09
C THR A 223 -10.80 -20.92 -10.01
N GLN A 224 -10.64 -21.44 -8.80
CA GLN A 224 -10.51 -22.89 -8.59
C GLN A 224 -11.78 -23.64 -8.98
N SER A 225 -12.97 -23.13 -8.65
CA SER A 225 -14.25 -23.75 -8.97
C SER A 225 -14.49 -23.82 -10.47
N PHE A 226 -14.23 -22.76 -11.21
CA PHE A 226 -14.36 -22.75 -12.68
C PHE A 226 -13.33 -23.62 -13.38
N ASN A 227 -12.09 -23.71 -12.85
CA ASN A 227 -11.04 -24.55 -13.44
C ASN A 227 -11.24 -26.07 -13.17
N SER A 228 -11.88 -26.43 -12.07
CA SER A 228 -12.03 -27.83 -11.64
C SER A 228 -13.29 -28.51 -12.17
N ARG A 229 -14.27 -27.74 -12.60
CA ARG A 229 -15.55 -28.21 -13.12
C ARG A 229 -15.77 -27.59 -14.50
N ASN A 230 -16.46 -28.32 -15.41
CA ASN A 230 -17.15 -27.68 -16.54
C ASN A 230 -18.35 -26.92 -15.94
N ALA A 231 -18.05 -25.89 -15.16
CA ALA A 231 -19.02 -25.21 -14.33
C ALA A 231 -20.02 -24.47 -15.23
N GLY A 232 -21.29 -24.69 -14.99
CA GLY A 232 -22.37 -23.89 -15.54
C GLY A 232 -22.26 -22.43 -15.08
N PRO A 233 -23.22 -21.58 -15.51
CA PRO A 233 -23.22 -20.18 -15.12
C PRO A 233 -23.32 -20.01 -13.59
N ALA A 234 -22.56 -19.08 -13.04
CA ALA A 234 -22.67 -18.66 -11.65
C ALA A 234 -23.52 -17.38 -11.55
N ARG A 235 -24.18 -17.17 -10.41
CA ARG A 235 -24.86 -15.91 -10.05
C ARG A 235 -24.36 -15.41 -8.71
N LEU A 236 -24.33 -14.10 -8.54
CA LEU A 236 -23.83 -13.44 -7.34
C LEU A 236 -24.96 -12.67 -6.65
N LEU A 237 -25.07 -12.81 -5.34
CA LEU A 237 -25.81 -11.93 -4.47
C LEU A 237 -24.85 -10.97 -3.78
N LEU A 238 -25.15 -9.69 -3.83
CA LEU A 238 -24.52 -8.66 -3.02
C LEU A 238 -25.50 -8.21 -1.94
N LEU A 239 -25.15 -8.39 -0.68
CA LEU A 239 -25.96 -8.03 0.49
C LEU A 239 -25.31 -6.85 1.21
N ASP A 240 -26.14 -5.96 1.72
CA ASP A 240 -25.71 -4.84 2.56
C ASP A 240 -26.68 -4.67 3.73
N VAL A 241 -26.13 -4.44 4.93
CA VAL A 241 -26.92 -4.28 6.15
C VAL A 241 -27.56 -2.89 6.18
N ASP A 242 -28.89 -2.86 6.15
CA ASP A 242 -29.64 -1.63 6.12
C ASP A 242 -29.38 -0.76 7.36
N HIS A 243 -29.08 0.52 7.14
CA HIS A 243 -28.85 1.49 8.20
C HIS A 243 -27.72 1.15 9.18
N PHE A 244 -26.70 0.40 8.76
CA PHE A 244 -25.62 -0.07 9.62
C PHE A 244 -24.92 1.07 10.37
N LYS A 245 -24.67 2.21 9.70
CA LYS A 245 -24.11 3.40 10.34
C LYS A 245 -24.97 3.86 11.52
N ARG A 246 -26.31 3.86 11.39
CA ARG A 246 -27.22 4.23 12.49
C ARG A 246 -27.14 3.24 13.66
N ILE A 247 -26.93 1.95 13.37
CA ILE A 247 -26.72 0.92 14.40
C ILE A 247 -25.45 1.28 15.20
N ASN A 248 -24.33 1.54 14.52
CA ASN A 248 -23.08 1.93 15.16
C ASN A 248 -23.22 3.23 15.96
N ASP A 249 -23.87 4.24 15.38
CA ASP A 249 -24.05 5.55 16.05
C ASP A 249 -24.96 5.46 17.28
N THR A 250 -25.91 4.51 17.30
CA THR A 250 -26.89 4.38 18.42
C THR A 250 -26.43 3.42 19.50
N TYR A 251 -25.82 2.28 19.12
CA TYR A 251 -25.51 1.16 20.03
C TYR A 251 -24.00 0.92 20.20
N GLY A 252 -23.16 1.70 19.47
CA GLY A 252 -21.73 1.55 19.49
C GLY A 252 -21.19 0.51 18.50
N HIS A 253 -19.91 0.60 18.18
CA HIS A 253 -19.26 -0.29 17.20
C HIS A 253 -19.31 -1.77 17.60
N GLN A 254 -19.30 -2.07 18.90
CA GLN A 254 -19.38 -3.45 19.37
C GLN A 254 -20.69 -4.11 19.00
N ALA A 255 -21.81 -3.37 19.07
CA ALA A 255 -23.13 -3.87 18.61
C ALA A 255 -23.15 -4.06 17.09
N GLY A 256 -22.49 -3.17 16.31
CA GLY A 256 -22.31 -3.33 14.88
C GLY A 256 -21.52 -4.58 14.53
N ASP A 257 -20.44 -4.85 15.26
CA ASP A 257 -19.63 -6.07 15.06
C ASP A 257 -20.45 -7.34 15.32
N GLU A 258 -21.32 -7.35 16.34
CA GLU A 258 -22.24 -8.47 16.62
C GLU A 258 -23.24 -8.66 15.49
N VAL A 259 -23.80 -7.58 14.92
CA VAL A 259 -24.68 -7.64 13.74
C VAL A 259 -23.95 -8.27 12.56
N ILE A 260 -22.73 -7.84 12.28
CA ILE A 260 -21.90 -8.38 11.20
C ILE A 260 -21.65 -9.87 11.38
N CYS A 261 -21.31 -10.32 12.58
CA CYS A 261 -21.10 -11.74 12.89
C CYS A 261 -22.39 -12.56 12.71
N GLN A 262 -23.52 -12.06 13.18
CA GLN A 262 -24.81 -12.74 13.03
C GLN A 262 -25.27 -12.87 11.58
N VAL A 263 -25.12 -11.80 10.78
CA VAL A 263 -25.41 -11.84 9.33
C VAL A 263 -24.51 -12.85 8.63
N ALA A 264 -23.23 -12.91 8.98
CA ALA A 264 -22.28 -13.90 8.45
C ALA A 264 -22.70 -15.34 8.79
N ASP A 265 -23.16 -15.59 10.02
CA ASP A 265 -23.61 -16.92 10.45
C ASP A 265 -24.92 -17.34 9.74
N ILE A 266 -25.84 -16.41 9.55
CA ILE A 266 -27.08 -16.65 8.77
C ILE A 266 -26.70 -16.96 7.31
N LEU A 267 -25.80 -16.19 6.71
CA LEU A 267 -25.32 -16.42 5.35
C LEU A 267 -24.71 -17.81 5.22
N ARG A 268 -23.79 -18.18 6.12
CA ARG A 268 -23.12 -19.48 6.14
C ARG A 268 -24.08 -20.64 6.30
N SER A 269 -25.11 -20.51 7.16
CA SER A 269 -26.09 -21.54 7.41
C SER A 269 -27.14 -21.71 6.30
N THR A 270 -27.39 -20.66 5.53
CA THR A 270 -28.40 -20.63 4.46
C THR A 270 -27.86 -21.15 3.13
N VAL A 271 -26.55 -20.97 2.88
CA VAL A 271 -25.86 -21.32 1.64
C VAL A 271 -25.32 -22.75 1.71
N ARG A 272 -25.26 -23.47 0.58
CA ARG A 272 -24.71 -24.82 0.52
C ARG A 272 -23.19 -24.81 0.66
N ARG A 273 -22.62 -25.96 1.02
CA ARG A 273 -21.13 -26.09 1.17
C ARG A 273 -20.36 -25.82 -0.11
N ASP A 274 -20.95 -26.05 -1.27
CA ASP A 274 -20.34 -25.88 -2.57
C ASP A 274 -20.46 -24.44 -3.12
N ASP A 275 -21.34 -23.62 -2.54
CA ASP A 275 -21.48 -22.21 -2.87
C ASP A 275 -20.47 -21.39 -2.07
N LEU A 276 -20.06 -20.23 -2.60
CA LEU A 276 -19.05 -19.41 -1.97
C LEU A 276 -19.69 -18.25 -1.20
N THR A 277 -19.20 -17.99 0.00
CA THR A 277 -19.63 -16.84 0.81
C THR A 277 -18.46 -15.98 1.20
N GLY A 278 -18.61 -14.66 1.11
CA GLY A 278 -17.57 -13.70 1.39
C GLY A 278 -18.07 -12.43 2.05
N ARG A 279 -17.13 -11.70 2.70
CA ARG A 279 -17.30 -10.32 3.13
C ARG A 279 -16.34 -9.45 2.35
N ILE A 280 -16.85 -8.47 1.60
CA ILE A 280 -16.05 -7.66 0.68
C ILE A 280 -15.90 -6.21 1.12
N GLY A 281 -16.70 -5.76 2.07
CA GLY A 281 -16.70 -4.43 2.65
C GLY A 281 -17.00 -4.45 4.15
N GLY A 282 -17.18 -3.28 4.75
CA GLY A 282 -17.50 -3.15 6.17
C GLY A 282 -18.79 -3.86 6.55
N GLU A 283 -19.87 -3.61 5.78
CA GLU A 283 -21.24 -4.12 5.99
C GLU A 283 -21.75 -4.90 4.77
N GLU A 284 -20.86 -5.21 3.81
CA GLU A 284 -21.20 -5.82 2.53
C GLU A 284 -20.76 -7.29 2.49
N PHE A 285 -21.70 -8.16 2.14
CA PHE A 285 -21.49 -9.58 2.01
C PHE A 285 -21.81 -10.06 0.60
N VAL A 286 -21.20 -11.16 0.22
CA VAL A 286 -21.39 -11.79 -1.10
C VAL A 286 -21.70 -13.27 -0.92
N ALA A 287 -22.67 -13.77 -1.69
CA ALA A 287 -22.84 -15.20 -1.93
C ALA A 287 -22.76 -15.47 -3.43
N VAL A 288 -21.96 -16.46 -3.83
CA VAL A 288 -21.88 -16.90 -5.22
C VAL A 288 -22.41 -18.33 -5.32
N PHE A 289 -23.42 -18.48 -6.14
CA PHE A 289 -24.09 -19.76 -6.41
C PHE A 289 -23.58 -20.30 -7.73
N LEU A 290 -22.93 -21.46 -7.66
CA LEU A 290 -22.44 -22.18 -8.82
C LEU A 290 -23.55 -23.04 -9.40
N GLU A 291 -23.69 -23.08 -10.73
CA GLU A 291 -24.69 -23.91 -11.44
C GLU A 291 -26.14 -23.67 -10.96
N ALA A 292 -26.48 -22.42 -10.63
CA ALA A 292 -27.77 -22.09 -10.08
C ALA A 292 -28.74 -21.51 -11.10
N ASP A 293 -29.93 -22.07 -11.16
CA ASP A 293 -31.07 -21.48 -11.86
C ASP A 293 -31.52 -20.18 -11.19
N GLY A 294 -32.01 -19.22 -12.00
CA GLY A 294 -32.41 -17.90 -11.54
C GLY A 294 -33.46 -17.93 -10.44
N ASP A 295 -34.49 -18.74 -10.59
CA ASP A 295 -35.58 -18.89 -9.60
C ASP A 295 -35.05 -19.40 -8.26
N ARG A 296 -34.16 -20.37 -8.30
CA ARG A 296 -33.53 -20.89 -7.09
C ARG A 296 -32.72 -19.80 -6.36
N VAL A 297 -31.98 -18.95 -7.08
CA VAL A 297 -31.21 -17.89 -6.48
C VAL A 297 -32.11 -16.83 -5.83
N ILE A 298 -33.24 -16.48 -6.46
CA ILE A 298 -34.23 -15.56 -5.90
C ILE A 298 -34.85 -16.16 -4.61
N HIS A 299 -35.20 -17.43 -4.58
CA HIS A 299 -35.71 -18.07 -3.37
C HIS A 299 -34.68 -18.11 -2.24
N LEU A 300 -33.41 -18.35 -2.55
CA LEU A 300 -32.32 -18.31 -1.57
C LEU A 300 -32.10 -16.91 -1.03
N ALA A 301 -32.13 -15.88 -1.91
CA ALA A 301 -32.03 -14.50 -1.52
C ALA A 301 -33.16 -14.08 -0.58
N GLU A 302 -34.41 -14.45 -0.89
CA GLU A 302 -35.55 -14.15 -0.01
C GLU A 302 -35.46 -14.89 1.34
N ARG A 303 -35.00 -16.13 1.35
CA ARG A 303 -34.75 -16.84 2.60
C ARG A 303 -33.69 -16.14 3.45
N LEU A 304 -32.60 -15.67 2.85
CA LEU A 304 -31.54 -14.88 3.53
C LEU A 304 -32.13 -13.60 4.11
N ARG A 305 -32.84 -12.82 3.31
CA ARG A 305 -33.47 -11.57 3.73
C ARG A 305 -34.39 -11.78 4.92
N ALA A 306 -35.32 -12.74 4.80
CA ALA A 306 -36.30 -13.04 5.84
C ALA A 306 -35.64 -13.60 7.11
N SER A 307 -34.57 -14.40 6.98
CA SER A 307 -33.81 -14.91 8.13
C SER A 307 -33.14 -13.78 8.91
N VAL A 308 -32.55 -12.80 8.22
CA VAL A 308 -31.95 -11.63 8.87
C VAL A 308 -33.02 -10.77 9.53
N GLU A 309 -34.12 -10.46 8.84
CA GLU A 309 -35.23 -9.67 9.37
C GLU A 309 -35.84 -10.27 10.65
N SER A 310 -36.01 -11.61 10.68
CA SER A 310 -36.59 -12.33 11.83
C SER A 310 -35.63 -12.48 13.01
N GLN A 311 -34.30 -12.30 12.78
CA GLN A 311 -33.31 -12.58 13.80
C GLN A 311 -33.27 -11.48 14.86
N ALA A 312 -33.35 -11.92 16.11
CA ALA A 312 -33.17 -11.09 17.29
C ALA A 312 -31.70 -11.15 17.75
N ILE A 313 -30.96 -10.07 17.56
CA ILE A 313 -29.54 -9.98 17.90
C ILE A 313 -29.42 -9.40 19.31
N LYS A 314 -28.83 -10.17 20.23
CA LYS A 314 -28.60 -9.72 21.61
C LYS A 314 -27.29 -8.91 21.66
N VAL A 315 -27.38 -7.66 22.08
CA VAL A 315 -26.19 -6.81 22.25
C VAL A 315 -25.52 -7.09 23.59
N ALA A 316 -24.27 -7.55 23.57
CA ALA A 316 -23.54 -7.88 24.77
C ALA A 316 -23.43 -6.66 25.71
N GLY A 317 -23.63 -6.88 27.00
CA GLY A 317 -23.50 -5.85 28.04
C GLY A 317 -24.67 -4.87 28.20
N SER A 318 -25.63 -4.80 27.25
CA SER A 318 -26.76 -3.85 27.34
C SER A 318 -28.12 -4.52 27.64
N GLY A 319 -28.24 -5.83 27.45
CA GLY A 319 -29.50 -6.56 27.50
C GLY A 319 -30.50 -6.20 26.40
N ASN A 320 -30.15 -5.30 25.49
CA ASN A 320 -30.97 -4.86 24.38
C ASN A 320 -31.03 -5.93 23.29
N VAL A 321 -32.18 -6.04 22.66
CA VAL A 321 -32.40 -6.87 21.47
C VAL A 321 -32.53 -5.94 20.28
N LEU A 322 -31.62 -6.11 19.32
CA LEU A 322 -31.59 -5.36 18.06
C LEU A 322 -32.15 -6.21 16.92
N ARG A 323 -32.83 -5.58 15.99
CA ARG A 323 -33.22 -6.17 14.72
C ARG A 323 -32.65 -5.33 13.58
N CYS A 324 -32.17 -5.98 12.54
CA CYS A 324 -31.71 -5.33 11.32
C CYS A 324 -32.35 -5.99 10.10
N THR A 325 -32.26 -5.33 8.97
CA THR A 325 -32.66 -5.86 7.67
C THR A 325 -31.49 -5.80 6.71
N VAL A 326 -31.59 -6.49 5.61
CA VAL A 326 -30.62 -6.43 4.52
C VAL A 326 -31.30 -6.15 3.20
N THR A 327 -30.65 -5.39 2.37
CA THR A 327 -31.03 -5.23 0.96
C THR A 327 -30.08 -6.09 0.11
N ILE A 328 -30.61 -6.75 -0.90
CA ILE A 328 -29.88 -7.73 -1.71
C ILE A 328 -30.00 -7.36 -3.19
N GLY A 329 -28.85 -7.23 -3.87
CA GLY A 329 -28.75 -7.13 -5.31
C GLY A 329 -28.30 -8.45 -5.93
N ILE A 330 -28.94 -8.88 -7.03
CA ILE A 330 -28.61 -10.12 -7.74
C ILE A 330 -27.98 -9.78 -9.08
N SER A 331 -26.84 -10.39 -9.40
CA SER A 331 -26.18 -10.25 -10.72
C SER A 331 -26.89 -11.09 -11.78
N PRO A 332 -26.70 -10.74 -13.08
CA PRO A 332 -26.92 -11.68 -14.17
C PRO A 332 -25.99 -12.91 -14.03
N PRO A 333 -26.27 -14.00 -14.79
CA PRO A 333 -25.36 -15.13 -14.85
C PRO A 333 -24.02 -14.74 -15.46
N PHE A 334 -22.92 -15.32 -14.94
CA PHE A 334 -21.57 -15.13 -15.45
C PHE A 334 -20.82 -16.46 -15.52
N HIS A 335 -19.78 -16.57 -16.37
CA HIS A 335 -19.20 -17.85 -16.76
C HIS A 335 -17.72 -18.03 -16.39
N GLY A 336 -17.12 -17.05 -15.71
CA GLY A 336 -15.70 -17.10 -15.36
C GLY A 336 -15.35 -16.24 -14.17
N ALA A 337 -14.24 -16.56 -13.51
CA ALA A 337 -13.73 -15.76 -12.40
C ALA A 337 -13.31 -14.32 -12.84
N HIS A 338 -12.98 -14.14 -14.12
CA HIS A 338 -12.67 -12.83 -14.71
C HIS A 338 -13.90 -11.90 -14.80
N ASP A 339 -15.11 -12.47 -14.79
CA ASP A 339 -16.36 -11.71 -14.83
C ASP A 339 -16.83 -11.24 -13.45
N LEU A 340 -16.14 -11.64 -12.37
CA LEU A 340 -16.53 -11.31 -10.99
C LEU A 340 -16.71 -9.81 -10.74
N GLU A 341 -15.81 -8.98 -11.26
CA GLU A 341 -15.90 -7.52 -11.08
C GLU A 341 -17.11 -6.92 -11.81
N ASP A 342 -17.46 -7.46 -12.97
CA ASP A 342 -18.65 -7.05 -13.71
C ASP A 342 -19.92 -7.54 -13.02
N ALA A 343 -19.95 -8.77 -12.50
CA ALA A 343 -21.05 -9.30 -11.72
C ALA A 343 -21.30 -8.49 -10.44
N LEU A 344 -20.23 -8.14 -9.73
CA LEU A 344 -20.29 -7.25 -8.56
C LEU A 344 -20.88 -5.88 -8.91
N ARG A 345 -20.41 -5.24 -9.98
CA ARG A 345 -20.91 -3.94 -10.42
C ARG A 345 -22.39 -3.96 -10.78
N GLN A 346 -22.86 -5.02 -11.42
CA GLN A 346 -24.27 -5.19 -11.79
C GLN A 346 -25.15 -5.48 -10.57
N ALA A 347 -24.67 -6.30 -9.63
CA ALA A 347 -25.36 -6.56 -8.36
C ALA A 347 -25.42 -5.28 -7.49
N ASP A 348 -24.36 -4.44 -7.49
CA ASP A 348 -24.34 -3.16 -6.79
C ASP A 348 -25.37 -2.17 -7.36
N ALA A 349 -25.51 -2.11 -8.67
CA ALA A 349 -26.54 -1.30 -9.31
C ALA A 349 -27.97 -1.76 -8.92
N ALA A 350 -28.19 -3.07 -8.80
CA ALA A 350 -29.47 -3.63 -8.30
C ALA A 350 -29.66 -3.31 -6.82
N LEU A 351 -28.65 -3.52 -5.99
CA LEU A 351 -28.64 -3.18 -4.57
C LEU A 351 -28.98 -1.70 -4.33
N TYR A 352 -28.39 -0.81 -5.12
CA TYR A 352 -28.68 0.62 -5.04
C TYR A 352 -30.17 0.92 -5.32
N ARG A 353 -30.76 0.28 -6.35
CA ARG A 353 -32.21 0.41 -6.61
C ARG A 353 -33.04 -0.07 -5.43
N GLY A 354 -32.67 -1.20 -4.83
CA GLY A 354 -33.35 -1.75 -3.65
C GLY A 354 -33.30 -0.79 -2.46
N LYS A 355 -32.12 -0.19 -2.21
CA LYS A 355 -31.96 0.83 -1.16
C LYS A 355 -32.81 2.08 -1.43
N ALA A 356 -32.88 2.54 -2.67
CA ALA A 356 -33.72 3.68 -3.07
C ALA A 356 -35.22 3.37 -2.98
N ALA A 357 -35.64 2.14 -3.25
CA ALA A 357 -37.03 1.70 -3.23
C ALA A 357 -37.57 1.36 -1.81
N GLY A 358 -36.80 1.61 -0.74
CA GLY A 358 -37.27 1.46 0.65
C GLY A 358 -36.57 0.39 1.45
N ARG A 359 -35.49 -0.22 0.92
CA ARG A 359 -34.66 -1.25 1.61
C ARG A 359 -35.40 -2.55 1.92
N ASN A 360 -34.78 -3.44 2.69
CA ASN A 360 -35.35 -4.74 3.12
C ASN A 360 -35.98 -5.51 1.96
N ARG A 361 -35.25 -5.64 0.85
CA ARG A 361 -35.77 -6.25 -0.39
C ARG A 361 -34.67 -6.85 -1.25
N ILE A 362 -35.12 -7.55 -2.28
CA ILE A 362 -34.28 -8.13 -3.31
C ILE A 362 -34.53 -7.35 -4.62
N GLU A 363 -33.46 -7.05 -5.34
CA GLU A 363 -33.54 -6.50 -6.68
C GLU A 363 -32.60 -7.28 -7.61
N SER A 364 -33.05 -7.59 -8.81
CA SER A 364 -32.24 -8.24 -9.83
C SER A 364 -31.74 -7.25 -10.85
N ALA A 365 -30.50 -7.44 -11.30
CA ALA A 365 -29.95 -6.67 -12.43
C ALA A 365 -30.51 -7.10 -13.78
N GLU A 366 -31.05 -8.31 -13.88
CA GLU A 366 -31.86 -8.70 -15.04
C GLU A 366 -33.21 -7.96 -14.96
N VAL A 367 -33.49 -7.16 -15.96
CA VAL A 367 -34.88 -6.78 -16.26
C VAL A 367 -35.50 -8.07 -16.77
N PHE A 368 -36.37 -8.70 -15.97
CA PHE A 368 -37.31 -9.66 -16.52
C PHE A 368 -38.13 -8.85 -17.51
N ASP A 369 -37.99 -9.11 -18.83
CA ASP A 369 -38.95 -8.71 -19.82
C ASP A 369 -40.28 -9.30 -19.36
N SER A 370 -41.04 -8.48 -18.63
CA SER A 370 -42.41 -8.79 -18.28
C SER A 370 -43.17 -8.91 -19.59
N VAL A 371 -43.45 -10.18 -19.92
CA VAL A 371 -44.58 -10.57 -20.78
C VAL A 371 -44.84 -9.61 -21.90
N SER A 372 -44.46 -10.03 -23.11
CA SER A 372 -45.04 -9.53 -24.34
C SER A 372 -46.55 -9.46 -24.19
N VAL A 373 -47.08 -8.32 -23.83
CA VAL A 373 -48.49 -8.03 -24.03
C VAL A 373 -48.73 -8.10 -25.54
N GLU A 374 -49.28 -9.24 -25.99
CA GLU A 374 -49.85 -9.35 -27.33
C GLU A 374 -50.72 -8.12 -27.59
N ASP A 375 -50.35 -7.40 -28.60
CA ASP A 375 -51.10 -6.24 -29.11
C ASP A 375 -52.45 -6.76 -29.65
N PRO A 376 -53.62 -6.37 -29.07
CA PRO A 376 -54.92 -6.92 -29.49
C PRO A 376 -55.43 -6.24 -30.76
N LYS A 377 -54.56 -5.72 -31.64
CA LYS A 377 -54.95 -4.99 -32.87
C LYS A 377 -54.63 -5.70 -34.20
N ALA A 378 -54.31 -6.98 -34.21
CA ALA A 378 -54.13 -7.76 -35.44
C ALA A 378 -55.23 -8.75 -35.72
N ALA A 379 -56.50 -8.45 -35.43
CA ALA A 379 -57.64 -9.21 -35.85
C ALA A 379 -58.77 -8.26 -36.29
N ILE A 380 -58.61 -7.64 -37.43
CA ILE A 380 -59.70 -7.18 -38.35
C ILE A 380 -59.02 -6.82 -39.69
N VAL A 381 -59.05 -7.71 -40.63
CA VAL A 381 -59.56 -7.69 -42.00
C VAL A 381 -59.29 -9.06 -42.64
#